data_b0b72c716fa978a16adb366e33208d9d
#
_entry.id   b0b72c716fa978a16adb366e33208d9d
#
_cell.length_a   1.000
_cell.length_b   1.000
_cell.length_c   1.000
_cell.angle_alpha   90.00
_cell.angle_beta   90.00
_cell.angle_gamma   90.00
#
_symmetry.space_group_name_H-M   'P 1'
#
loop_
_entity.id
_entity.type
_entity.pdbx_description
1 polymer ?
#
loop_
_entity_poly.entity_id
_entity_poly.type
_entity_poly.pdbx_seq_one_letter_code
_entity_poly.pdbx_strand_id
1 'polypeptide(L)'
;KHLIKRIEIKDRCDLIYGDLNDYPSLQHVIDLSKPDYIFHLAAQSYPKTSFDSPIDTLNTNILGTAKLLEAIKKQSLDPIVHVCASSEVFGRVSKEKLPINEECTFHPASPYAISKVGTDLVGRFYGEAYGLKCVTTRMFTHTGPRRGDVFAESSFAKQIAMIEANLIDPIVKTGNLDSLRTFADVRDAVDAYYKLVTVNPIPGEYYNIGGSYTCSIGEMLEKLLSFSTKKSIKVVKDPSRLRPIDADLQVPNIEKFSKHTGWKPQITFDQTMLDLLNYWRERLNSGDLFLSR
;
A
#
# COMPACT_ATOMS: atom_id res chain seq x y z
N LYS A 1 9.11 -17.09 1.03
CA LYS A 1 10.25 -17.68 1.80
C LYS A 1 11.50 -16.78 1.78
N HIS A 2 11.88 -16.16 0.66
CA HIS A 2 13.11 -15.35 0.59
C HIS A 2 13.04 -14.03 1.37
N LEU A 3 11.90 -13.33 1.39
CA LEU A 3 11.71 -12.07 2.13
C LEU A 3 11.83 -12.29 3.64
N ILE A 4 11.22 -13.33 4.17
CA ILE A 4 11.22 -13.63 5.61
C ILE A 4 12.62 -14.03 6.10
N LYS A 5 13.39 -14.79 5.31
CA LYS A 5 14.77 -15.13 5.64
C LYS A 5 15.71 -13.93 5.75
N ARG A 6 15.42 -12.82 5.03
CA ARG A 6 16.26 -11.62 4.99
C ARG A 6 15.96 -10.59 6.04
N ILE A 7 14.81 -10.67 6.71
CA ILE A 7 14.36 -9.59 7.60
C ILE A 7 14.73 -9.88 9.07
N GLU A 8 15.53 -10.88 9.37
CA GLU A 8 15.90 -11.23 10.76
C GLU A 8 14.67 -11.40 11.71
N ILE A 9 13.47 -11.62 11.13
CA ILE A 9 12.21 -11.76 11.89
C ILE A 9 11.98 -13.21 12.29
N LYS A 10 12.66 -14.15 11.65
CA LYS A 10 12.41 -15.59 11.81
C LYS A 10 12.42 -16.05 13.28
N ASP A 11 13.29 -15.42 14.07
CA ASP A 11 13.45 -15.77 15.49
C ASP A 11 12.61 -14.85 16.42
N ARG A 12 11.75 -13.99 15.83
CA ARG A 12 10.94 -13.02 16.56
C ARG A 12 9.43 -13.16 16.32
N CYS A 13 9.03 -14.07 15.45
CA CYS A 13 7.62 -14.35 15.16
C CYS A 13 7.42 -15.80 14.72
N ASP A 14 6.25 -16.34 15.01
CA ASP A 14 5.80 -17.62 14.50
C ASP A 14 5.24 -17.47 13.10
N LEU A 15 5.64 -18.37 12.19
CA LEU A 15 5.16 -18.38 10.81
C LEU A 15 4.08 -19.44 10.63
N ILE A 16 2.85 -19.01 10.43
CA ILE A 16 1.71 -19.88 10.12
C ILE A 16 1.29 -19.67 8.68
N TYR A 17 1.06 -20.75 7.92
CA TYR A 17 0.62 -20.69 6.54
C TYR A 17 -0.91 -20.66 6.46
N GLY A 18 -1.45 -19.76 5.62
CA GLY A 18 -2.86 -19.66 5.30
C GLY A 18 -3.04 -19.01 3.94
N ASP A 19 -4.21 -19.23 3.33
CA ASP A 19 -4.60 -18.64 2.04
C ASP A 19 -5.97 -17.97 2.17
N LEU A 20 -6.08 -16.71 1.70
CA LEU A 20 -7.36 -15.98 1.68
C LEU A 20 -8.44 -16.69 0.87
N ASN A 21 -8.07 -17.52 -0.09
CA ASN A 21 -9.01 -18.28 -0.89
C ASN A 21 -9.45 -19.59 -0.21
N ASP A 22 -8.73 -20.04 0.81
CA ASP A 22 -9.03 -21.27 1.57
C ASP A 22 -9.58 -20.95 2.97
N TYR A 23 -10.91 -21.03 3.11
CA TYR A 23 -11.58 -20.72 4.38
C TYR A 23 -11.16 -21.63 5.54
N PRO A 24 -11.02 -22.97 5.38
CA PRO A 24 -10.50 -23.84 6.45
C PRO A 24 -9.11 -23.43 6.93
N SER A 25 -8.20 -23.02 6.04
CA SER A 25 -6.86 -22.56 6.44
C SER A 25 -6.93 -21.30 7.29
N LEU A 26 -7.83 -20.36 6.96
CA LEU A 26 -8.04 -19.14 7.76
C LEU A 26 -8.58 -19.48 9.16
N GLN A 27 -9.56 -20.40 9.26
CA GLN A 27 -10.07 -20.86 10.54
C GLN A 27 -8.95 -21.47 11.40
N HIS A 28 -8.11 -22.30 10.79
CA HIS A 28 -6.95 -22.91 11.48
C HIS A 28 -5.94 -21.86 11.97
N VAL A 29 -5.60 -20.86 11.11
CA VAL A 29 -4.69 -19.77 11.50
C VAL A 29 -5.23 -18.97 12.68
N ILE A 30 -6.51 -18.62 12.68
CA ILE A 30 -7.15 -17.86 13.75
C ILE A 30 -7.23 -18.68 15.03
N ASP A 31 -7.60 -19.97 14.96
CA ASP A 31 -7.66 -20.86 16.11
C ASP A 31 -6.29 -21.06 16.77
N LEU A 32 -5.28 -21.23 15.96
CA LEU A 32 -3.91 -21.45 16.45
C LEU A 32 -3.28 -20.20 17.05
N SER A 33 -3.50 -19.03 16.42
CA SER A 33 -2.85 -17.77 16.84
C SER A 33 -3.61 -17.04 17.95
N LYS A 34 -4.93 -17.17 18.03
CA LYS A 34 -5.82 -16.46 18.98
C LYS A 34 -5.43 -15.00 19.17
N PRO A 35 -5.42 -14.19 18.10
CA PRO A 35 -4.79 -12.88 18.09
C PRO A 35 -5.60 -11.85 18.88
N ASP A 36 -4.92 -10.90 19.55
CA ASP A 36 -5.51 -9.68 20.10
C ASP A 36 -5.66 -8.59 19.02
N TYR A 37 -4.74 -8.58 18.05
CA TYR A 37 -4.72 -7.64 16.93
C TYR A 37 -4.50 -8.37 15.61
N ILE A 38 -5.22 -7.94 14.58
CA ILE A 38 -5.05 -8.44 13.21
C ILE A 38 -4.79 -7.27 12.28
N PHE A 39 -3.66 -7.26 11.60
CA PHE A 39 -3.37 -6.36 10.48
C PHE A 39 -3.61 -7.11 9.16
N HIS A 40 -4.81 -6.97 8.61
CA HIS A 40 -5.17 -7.62 7.36
C HIS A 40 -4.61 -6.86 6.15
N LEU A 41 -3.36 -7.17 5.81
CA LEU A 41 -2.61 -6.57 4.69
C LEU A 41 -2.53 -7.49 3.47
N ALA A 42 -2.95 -8.75 3.62
CA ALA A 42 -2.92 -9.73 2.55
C ALA A 42 -3.94 -9.39 1.45
N ALA A 43 -3.47 -9.26 0.22
CA ALA A 43 -4.29 -8.92 -0.95
C ALA A 43 -3.53 -9.18 -2.25
N GLN A 44 -4.25 -9.31 -3.37
CA GLN A 44 -3.67 -8.97 -4.66
C GLN A 44 -3.59 -7.43 -4.73
N SER A 45 -2.38 -6.85 -4.57
CA SER A 45 -2.18 -5.42 -4.33
C SER A 45 -1.59 -4.65 -5.51
N TYR A 46 -1.47 -5.29 -6.67
CA TYR A 46 -0.88 -4.67 -7.86
C TYR A 46 -1.95 -4.31 -8.90
N PRO A 47 -2.27 -3.00 -9.08
CA PRO A 47 -3.36 -2.57 -9.97
C PRO A 47 -3.22 -3.06 -11.41
N LYS A 48 -2.00 -3.10 -11.99
CA LYS A 48 -1.80 -3.56 -13.37
C LYS A 48 -2.23 -5.02 -13.53
N THR A 49 -1.82 -5.90 -12.63
CA THR A 49 -2.22 -7.33 -12.65
C THR A 49 -3.74 -7.50 -12.56
N SER A 50 -4.45 -6.57 -11.90
CA SER A 50 -5.90 -6.67 -11.80
C SER A 50 -6.63 -6.53 -13.12
N PHE A 51 -6.03 -5.88 -14.13
CA PHE A 51 -6.59 -5.82 -15.48
C PHE A 51 -6.44 -7.16 -16.22
N ASP A 52 -5.36 -7.91 -15.94
CA ASP A 52 -5.10 -9.21 -16.55
C ASP A 52 -5.86 -10.33 -15.83
N SER A 53 -6.08 -10.20 -14.50
CA SER A 53 -6.71 -11.22 -13.65
C SER A 53 -7.77 -10.57 -12.73
N PRO A 54 -8.85 -10.00 -13.28
CA PRO A 54 -9.86 -9.28 -12.49
C PRO A 54 -10.61 -10.20 -11.52
N ILE A 55 -11.01 -11.39 -11.94
CA ILE A 55 -11.78 -12.33 -11.11
C ILE A 55 -10.97 -12.77 -9.89
N ASP A 56 -9.71 -13.16 -10.08
CA ASP A 56 -8.84 -13.55 -8.97
C ASP A 56 -8.61 -12.38 -8.00
N THR A 57 -8.48 -11.16 -8.51
CA THR A 57 -8.35 -9.96 -7.71
C THR A 57 -9.58 -9.71 -6.83
N LEU A 58 -10.79 -9.81 -7.42
CA LEU A 58 -12.05 -9.65 -6.68
C LEU A 58 -12.22 -10.76 -5.65
N ASN A 59 -11.99 -12.01 -6.04
CA ASN A 59 -12.12 -13.17 -5.16
C ASN A 59 -11.15 -13.07 -3.97
N THR A 60 -9.87 -12.82 -4.21
CA THR A 60 -8.86 -12.71 -3.16
C THR A 60 -9.16 -11.55 -2.21
N ASN A 61 -9.47 -10.37 -2.74
CA ASN A 61 -9.56 -9.18 -1.91
C ASN A 61 -10.92 -9.05 -1.20
N ILE A 62 -12.04 -9.29 -1.88
CA ILE A 62 -13.38 -9.15 -1.30
C ILE A 62 -13.75 -10.40 -0.51
N LEU A 63 -13.81 -11.55 -1.19
CA LEU A 63 -14.23 -12.79 -0.54
C LEU A 63 -13.20 -13.27 0.48
N GLY A 64 -11.91 -13.07 0.23
CA GLY A 64 -10.85 -13.37 1.18
C GLY A 64 -10.99 -12.56 2.47
N THR A 65 -11.29 -11.25 2.39
CA THR A 65 -11.59 -10.43 3.57
C THR A 65 -12.83 -10.94 4.31
N ALA A 66 -13.92 -11.23 3.59
CA ALA A 66 -15.13 -11.77 4.19
C ALA A 66 -14.89 -13.12 4.90
N LYS A 67 -14.13 -14.03 4.26
CA LYS A 67 -13.73 -15.32 4.86
C LYS A 67 -12.94 -15.14 6.15
N LEU A 68 -11.98 -14.20 6.17
CA LEU A 68 -11.21 -13.91 7.38
C LEU A 68 -12.13 -13.43 8.52
N LEU A 69 -13.02 -12.48 8.26
CA LEU A 69 -13.92 -11.94 9.27
C LEU A 69 -14.95 -12.97 9.73
N GLU A 70 -15.45 -13.83 8.83
CA GLU A 70 -16.30 -14.98 9.22
C GLU A 70 -15.54 -16.00 10.10
N ALA A 71 -14.27 -16.26 9.82
CA ALA A 71 -13.47 -17.15 10.65
C ALA A 71 -13.32 -16.60 12.09
N ILE A 72 -13.07 -15.29 12.24
CA ILE A 72 -13.01 -14.61 13.55
C ILE A 72 -14.36 -14.72 14.27
N LYS A 73 -15.46 -14.35 13.60
CA LYS A 73 -16.80 -14.36 14.15
C LYS A 73 -17.21 -15.75 14.66
N LYS A 74 -16.94 -16.80 13.88
CA LYS A 74 -17.28 -18.19 14.26
C LYS A 74 -16.54 -18.72 15.48
N GLN A 75 -15.33 -18.21 15.72
CA GLN A 75 -14.55 -18.64 16.88
C GLN A 75 -14.83 -17.83 18.15
N SER A 76 -15.76 -16.88 18.07
CA SER A 76 -16.15 -16.01 19.19
C SER A 76 -14.93 -15.28 19.80
N LEU A 77 -13.93 -14.98 18.99
CA LEU A 77 -12.77 -14.16 19.35
C LEU A 77 -13.12 -12.69 19.14
N ASP A 78 -12.46 -11.81 19.88
CA ASP A 78 -12.73 -10.36 19.87
C ASP A 78 -11.48 -9.53 19.58
N PRO A 79 -10.69 -9.87 18.52
CA PRO A 79 -9.52 -9.09 18.16
C PRO A 79 -9.93 -7.74 17.57
N ILE A 80 -9.03 -6.76 17.69
CA ILE A 80 -9.12 -5.53 16.91
C ILE A 80 -8.54 -5.80 15.53
N VAL A 81 -9.34 -5.57 14.49
CA VAL A 81 -8.99 -5.90 13.11
C VAL A 81 -8.79 -4.63 12.28
N HIS A 82 -7.56 -4.37 11.87
CA HIS A 82 -7.28 -3.40 10.83
C HIS A 82 -7.58 -4.00 9.45
N VAL A 83 -8.55 -3.43 8.73
CA VAL A 83 -8.88 -3.77 7.35
C VAL A 83 -8.24 -2.74 6.42
N CYS A 84 -7.24 -3.18 5.63
CA CYS A 84 -6.50 -2.32 4.72
C CYS A 84 -7.23 -2.20 3.37
N ALA A 85 -8.02 -1.12 3.19
CA ALA A 85 -8.56 -0.74 1.89
C ALA A 85 -7.50 0.04 1.06
N SER A 86 -7.86 1.11 0.37
CA SER A 86 -6.94 1.90 -0.45
C SER A 86 -7.56 3.23 -0.84
N SER A 87 -6.76 4.26 -1.07
CA SER A 87 -7.21 5.52 -1.69
C SER A 87 -7.69 5.34 -3.14
N GLU A 88 -7.31 4.24 -3.79
CA GLU A 88 -7.78 3.92 -5.15
C GLU A 88 -9.32 3.74 -5.21
N VAL A 89 -10.01 3.55 -4.07
CA VAL A 89 -11.49 3.52 -4.00
C VAL A 89 -12.12 4.81 -4.53
N PHE A 90 -11.46 5.94 -4.36
CA PHE A 90 -11.93 7.24 -4.83
C PHE A 90 -11.73 7.41 -6.34
N GLY A 91 -10.71 6.74 -6.93
CA GLY A 91 -10.46 6.69 -8.35
C GLY A 91 -10.37 8.08 -8.99
N ARG A 92 -11.33 8.40 -9.84
CA ARG A 92 -11.40 9.67 -10.55
C ARG A 92 -12.10 10.74 -9.70
N VAL A 93 -11.31 11.65 -9.16
CA VAL A 93 -11.81 12.78 -8.35
C VAL A 93 -11.60 14.08 -9.13
N SER A 94 -12.59 14.98 -9.09
CA SER A 94 -12.44 16.33 -9.66
C SER A 94 -11.62 17.24 -8.75
N LYS A 95 -10.97 18.26 -9.31
CA LYS A 95 -10.10 19.18 -8.56
C LYS A 95 -10.83 19.91 -7.44
N GLU A 96 -12.12 20.19 -7.62
CA GLU A 96 -12.96 20.90 -6.66
C GLU A 96 -13.23 20.07 -5.38
N LYS A 97 -13.02 18.76 -5.44
CA LYS A 97 -13.18 17.84 -4.31
C LYS A 97 -11.87 17.58 -3.53
N LEU A 98 -10.80 18.28 -3.88
CA LEU A 98 -9.54 18.17 -3.15
C LEU A 98 -9.50 19.14 -1.96
N PRO A 99 -8.87 18.73 -0.83
CA PRO A 99 -8.36 17.40 -0.54
C PRO A 99 -9.47 16.37 -0.30
N ILE A 100 -9.22 15.09 -0.69
CA ILE A 100 -10.18 14.00 -0.60
C ILE A 100 -10.43 13.65 0.86
N ASN A 101 -11.65 13.84 1.33
CA ASN A 101 -12.08 13.38 2.66
C ASN A 101 -12.77 12.00 2.58
N GLU A 102 -13.15 11.45 3.73
CA GLU A 102 -13.77 10.14 3.84
C GLU A 102 -15.17 10.06 3.21
N GLU A 103 -15.86 11.19 3.06
CA GLU A 103 -17.21 11.29 2.49
C GLU A 103 -17.21 11.39 0.96
N CYS A 104 -16.03 11.51 0.32
CA CYS A 104 -15.94 11.49 -1.13
C CYS A 104 -16.49 10.19 -1.70
N THR A 105 -17.32 10.31 -2.74
CA THR A 105 -17.92 9.16 -3.42
C THR A 105 -16.87 8.27 -4.08
N PHE A 106 -17.08 6.97 -4.04
CA PHE A 106 -16.22 6.02 -4.75
C PHE A 106 -16.44 6.10 -6.26
N HIS A 107 -15.33 6.14 -6.99
CA HIS A 107 -15.32 6.09 -8.46
C HIS A 107 -14.10 5.29 -8.95
N PRO A 108 -14.03 3.99 -8.59
CA PRO A 108 -12.85 3.17 -8.82
C PRO A 108 -12.48 3.09 -10.31
N ALA A 109 -11.17 3.14 -10.61
CA ALA A 109 -10.63 3.19 -11.97
C ALA A 109 -9.90 1.89 -12.38
N SER A 110 -10.05 0.80 -11.62
CA SER A 110 -9.45 -0.50 -11.93
C SER A 110 -10.18 -1.62 -11.21
N PRO A 111 -10.05 -2.89 -11.65
CA PRO A 111 -10.56 -4.04 -10.89
C PRO A 111 -9.97 -4.12 -9.48
N TYR A 112 -8.70 -3.75 -9.29
CA TYR A 112 -8.10 -3.59 -7.96
C TYR A 112 -8.86 -2.57 -7.11
N ALA A 113 -9.13 -1.38 -7.67
CA ALA A 113 -9.86 -0.34 -6.95
C ALA A 113 -11.28 -0.80 -6.57
N ILE A 114 -12.00 -1.49 -7.48
CA ILE A 114 -13.30 -2.12 -7.20
C ILE A 114 -13.18 -3.12 -6.05
N SER A 115 -12.15 -3.98 -6.07
CA SER A 115 -11.95 -4.96 -5.01
C SER A 115 -11.69 -4.29 -3.65
N LYS A 116 -11.00 -3.14 -3.64
CA LYS A 116 -10.76 -2.37 -2.40
C LYS A 116 -12.00 -1.62 -1.90
N VAL A 117 -12.93 -1.23 -2.78
CA VAL A 117 -14.27 -0.79 -2.38
C VAL A 117 -15.01 -1.92 -1.65
N GLY A 118 -15.01 -3.13 -2.23
CA GLY A 118 -15.61 -4.29 -1.59
C GLY A 118 -14.95 -4.61 -0.23
N THR A 119 -13.63 -4.58 -0.14
CA THR A 119 -12.88 -4.77 1.11
C THR A 119 -13.29 -3.74 2.17
N ASP A 120 -13.37 -2.44 1.81
CA ASP A 120 -13.80 -1.35 2.68
C ASP A 120 -15.21 -1.61 3.24
N LEU A 121 -16.16 -1.87 2.36
CA LEU A 121 -17.56 -2.09 2.74
C LEU A 121 -17.75 -3.36 3.58
N VAL A 122 -17.04 -4.44 3.27
CA VAL A 122 -17.06 -5.68 4.07
C VAL A 122 -16.54 -5.42 5.48
N GLY A 123 -15.41 -4.75 5.63
CA GLY A 123 -14.85 -4.41 6.95
C GLY A 123 -15.82 -3.59 7.79
N ARG A 124 -16.40 -2.54 7.22
CA ARG A 124 -17.40 -1.68 7.88
C ARG A 124 -18.64 -2.45 8.27
N PHE A 125 -19.22 -3.21 7.34
CA PHE A 125 -20.43 -4.01 7.58
C PHE A 125 -20.24 -4.99 8.74
N TYR A 126 -19.09 -5.69 8.82
CA TYR A 126 -18.84 -6.60 9.94
C TYR A 126 -18.70 -5.87 11.28
N GLY A 127 -18.14 -4.65 11.27
CA GLY A 127 -18.12 -3.79 12.44
C GLY A 127 -19.54 -3.36 12.88
N GLU A 128 -20.32 -2.85 11.96
CA GLU A 128 -21.66 -2.30 12.22
C GLU A 128 -22.71 -3.40 12.55
N ALA A 129 -22.72 -4.47 11.74
CA ALA A 129 -23.78 -5.50 11.85
C ALA A 129 -23.50 -6.58 12.89
N TYR A 130 -22.24 -6.92 13.12
CA TYR A 130 -21.85 -8.03 14.00
C TYR A 130 -21.02 -7.59 15.21
N GLY A 131 -20.70 -6.30 15.34
CA GLY A 131 -19.93 -5.77 16.45
C GLY A 131 -18.45 -6.21 16.45
N LEU A 132 -17.91 -6.74 15.33
CA LEU A 132 -16.51 -7.04 15.25
C LEU A 132 -15.70 -5.74 15.30
N LYS A 133 -14.60 -5.71 16.04
CA LYS A 133 -13.76 -4.51 16.18
C LYS A 133 -12.94 -4.23 14.92
N CYS A 134 -13.63 -4.14 13.77
CA CYS A 134 -13.03 -3.81 12.48
C CYS A 134 -12.87 -2.29 12.33
N VAL A 135 -11.66 -1.84 11.98
CA VAL A 135 -11.36 -0.45 11.64
C VAL A 135 -10.69 -0.43 10.27
N THR A 136 -11.22 0.40 9.37
CA THR A 136 -10.79 0.40 7.97
C THR A 136 -9.89 1.60 7.66
N THR A 137 -8.85 1.40 6.83
CA THR A 137 -8.03 2.48 6.31
C THR A 137 -8.10 2.59 4.80
N ARG A 138 -8.16 3.83 4.30
CA ARG A 138 -7.96 4.20 2.91
C ARG A 138 -6.61 4.88 2.79
N MET A 139 -5.55 4.04 2.78
CA MET A 139 -4.18 4.53 2.74
C MET A 139 -3.85 5.09 1.37
N PHE A 140 -3.37 6.32 1.33
CA PHE A 140 -2.81 6.98 0.16
C PHE A 140 -1.39 6.50 -0.11
N THR A 141 -0.74 7.02 -1.17
CA THR A 141 0.56 6.49 -1.59
C THR A 141 1.57 6.53 -0.44
N HIS A 142 2.11 5.37 -0.11
CA HIS A 142 3.20 5.23 0.85
C HIS A 142 4.34 4.43 0.21
N THR A 143 5.56 4.81 0.51
CA THR A 143 6.75 4.24 -0.10
C THR A 143 7.96 4.29 0.83
N GLY A 144 9.07 3.73 0.40
CA GLY A 144 10.32 3.67 1.16
C GLY A 144 11.08 2.38 0.87
N PRO A 145 12.13 2.07 1.64
CA PRO A 145 12.88 0.84 1.52
C PRO A 145 11.98 -0.40 1.49
N ARG A 146 12.30 -1.37 0.63
CA ARG A 146 11.55 -2.62 0.39
C ARG A 146 10.26 -2.46 -0.44
N ARG A 147 9.95 -1.28 -0.96
CA ARG A 147 8.88 -1.11 -1.94
C ARG A 147 9.17 -1.95 -3.18
N GLY A 148 8.19 -2.71 -3.67
CA GLY A 148 8.33 -3.52 -4.88
C GLY A 148 8.60 -2.67 -6.13
N ASP A 149 9.45 -3.14 -7.03
CA ASP A 149 9.89 -2.45 -8.25
C ASP A 149 8.82 -2.35 -9.36
N VAL A 150 7.65 -2.89 -9.10
CA VAL A 150 6.44 -2.75 -9.94
C VAL A 150 5.78 -1.37 -9.76
N PHE A 151 6.10 -0.63 -8.70
CA PHE A 151 5.59 0.71 -8.43
C PHE A 151 6.57 1.78 -8.96
N ALA A 152 6.04 2.91 -9.43
CA ALA A 152 6.81 3.92 -10.16
C ALA A 152 8.03 4.42 -9.39
N GLU A 153 7.85 4.84 -8.13
CA GLU A 153 8.91 5.36 -7.27
C GLU A 153 10.05 4.37 -7.09
N SER A 154 9.71 3.13 -6.83
CA SER A 154 10.71 2.07 -6.63
C SER A 154 11.35 1.61 -7.93
N SER A 155 10.57 1.56 -9.03
CA SER A 155 11.10 1.31 -10.37
C SER A 155 12.12 2.35 -10.79
N PHE A 156 11.86 3.64 -10.52
CA PHE A 156 12.78 4.71 -10.86
C PHE A 156 14.05 4.64 -10.01
N ALA A 157 13.92 4.46 -8.70
CA ALA A 157 15.06 4.30 -7.79
C ALA A 157 15.94 3.10 -8.21
N LYS A 158 15.33 1.95 -8.57
CA LYS A 158 16.05 0.78 -9.08
C LYS A 158 16.79 1.09 -10.38
N GLN A 159 16.12 1.70 -11.38
CA GLN A 159 16.75 2.05 -12.65
C GLN A 159 17.93 3.02 -12.42
N ILE A 160 17.77 4.04 -11.58
CA ILE A 160 18.85 4.99 -11.26
C ILE A 160 20.03 4.26 -10.62
N ALA A 161 19.80 3.41 -9.63
CA ALA A 161 20.87 2.63 -8.99
C ALA A 161 21.57 1.70 -9.99
N MET A 162 20.86 1.06 -10.93
CA MET A 162 21.46 0.24 -12.00
C MET A 162 22.28 1.07 -12.98
N ILE A 163 21.85 2.29 -13.32
CA ILE A 163 22.62 3.23 -14.16
C ILE A 163 23.90 3.65 -13.44
N GLU A 164 23.83 3.96 -12.16
CA GLU A 164 25.00 4.31 -11.33
C GLU A 164 26.05 3.20 -11.30
N ALA A 165 25.58 1.95 -11.23
CA ALA A 165 26.43 0.75 -11.29
C ALA A 165 26.89 0.38 -12.71
N ASN A 166 26.54 1.15 -13.75
CA ASN A 166 26.81 0.88 -15.18
C ASN A 166 26.25 -0.48 -15.67
N LEU A 167 25.13 -0.93 -15.11
CA LEU A 167 24.47 -2.19 -15.50
C LEU A 167 23.47 -2.00 -16.65
N ILE A 168 23.00 -0.78 -16.86
CA ILE A 168 22.10 -0.41 -17.97
C ILE A 168 22.50 0.96 -18.53
N ASP A 169 22.05 1.25 -19.74
CA ASP A 169 22.22 2.56 -20.35
C ASP A 169 21.63 3.68 -19.47
N PRO A 170 22.15 4.94 -19.56
CA PRO A 170 21.67 6.06 -18.76
C PRO A 170 20.29 6.57 -19.23
N ILE A 171 19.30 5.68 -19.21
CA ILE A 171 17.93 5.93 -19.65
C ILE A 171 16.96 5.41 -18.58
N VAL A 172 16.14 6.30 -18.00
CA VAL A 172 15.02 5.93 -17.13
C VAL A 172 13.73 5.85 -17.95
N LYS A 173 13.11 4.67 -17.97
CA LYS A 173 11.83 4.42 -18.64
C LYS A 173 10.67 4.73 -17.70
N THR A 174 9.71 5.55 -18.16
CA THR A 174 8.59 6.06 -17.36
C THR A 174 7.24 5.73 -17.98
N GLY A 175 6.17 5.77 -17.16
CA GLY A 175 4.78 5.81 -17.63
C GLY A 175 4.23 7.25 -17.65
N ASN A 176 3.05 7.44 -17.02
CA ASN A 176 2.43 8.75 -16.83
C ASN A 176 3.18 9.51 -15.71
N LEU A 177 3.68 10.71 -16.05
CA LEU A 177 4.40 11.59 -15.11
C LEU A 177 3.53 12.69 -14.51
N ASP A 178 2.31 12.91 -15.03
CA ASP A 178 1.47 14.05 -14.68
C ASP A 178 0.58 13.78 -13.45
N SER A 179 0.40 12.50 -13.09
CA SER A 179 -0.44 12.13 -11.94
C SER A 179 0.08 12.71 -10.63
N LEU A 180 -0.81 13.37 -9.88
CA LEU A 180 -0.53 14.00 -8.60
C LEU A 180 -0.75 13.01 -7.45
N ARG A 181 0.23 12.86 -6.56
CA ARG A 181 0.22 11.95 -5.42
C ARG A 181 0.71 12.64 -4.16
N THR A 182 0.11 12.26 -3.04
CA THR A 182 0.67 12.59 -1.73
C THR A 182 1.41 11.40 -1.18
N PHE A 183 2.67 11.58 -0.87
CA PHE A 183 3.57 10.51 -0.43
C PHE A 183 3.74 10.51 1.09
N ALA A 184 3.59 9.33 1.69
CA ALA A 184 3.96 9.02 3.06
C ALA A 184 5.18 8.09 3.08
N ASP A 185 6.00 8.17 4.12
CA ASP A 185 7.00 7.15 4.38
C ASP A 185 6.32 5.87 4.91
N VAL A 186 6.84 4.71 4.52
CA VAL A 186 6.30 3.42 4.99
C VAL A 186 6.40 3.25 6.51
N ARG A 187 7.39 3.87 7.16
CA ARG A 187 7.56 3.84 8.62
C ARG A 187 6.47 4.65 9.32
N ASP A 188 6.09 5.80 8.76
CA ASP A 188 4.94 6.58 9.21
C ASP A 188 3.62 5.83 8.99
N ALA A 189 3.50 5.09 7.86
CA ALA A 189 2.33 4.26 7.59
C ALA A 189 2.18 3.13 8.62
N VAL A 190 3.27 2.47 9.00
CA VAL A 190 3.27 1.42 10.04
C VAL A 190 2.90 1.99 11.41
N ASP A 191 3.42 3.16 11.79
CA ASP A 191 3.04 3.85 13.03
C ASP A 191 1.54 4.21 13.02
N ALA A 192 1.01 4.69 11.88
CA ALA A 192 -0.41 4.96 11.72
C ALA A 192 -1.27 3.70 11.95
N TYR A 193 -0.90 2.57 11.36
CA TYR A 193 -1.61 1.30 11.54
C TYR A 193 -1.56 0.81 13.00
N TYR A 194 -0.42 0.97 13.66
CA TYR A 194 -0.31 0.64 15.07
C TYR A 194 -1.22 1.53 15.93
N LYS A 195 -1.20 2.84 15.73
CA LYS A 195 -2.09 3.77 16.46
C LYS A 195 -3.57 3.53 16.16
N LEU A 196 -3.91 3.16 14.93
CA LEU A 196 -5.29 2.83 14.54
C LEU A 196 -5.91 1.77 15.46
N VAL A 197 -5.15 0.75 15.82
CA VAL A 197 -5.66 -0.39 16.62
C VAL A 197 -5.43 -0.22 18.12
N THR A 198 -4.55 0.71 18.54
CA THR A 198 -4.20 0.90 19.96
C THR A 198 -4.79 2.16 20.60
N VAL A 199 -5.17 3.17 19.80
CA VAL A 199 -5.71 4.44 20.30
C VAL A 199 -7.23 4.46 20.10
N ASN A 200 -7.96 3.96 21.09
CA ASN A 200 -9.43 3.98 21.17
C ASN A 200 -10.12 3.56 19.85
N PRO A 201 -9.87 2.35 19.34
CA PRO A 201 -10.44 1.91 18.06
C PRO A 201 -11.97 1.89 18.11
N ILE A 202 -12.60 2.44 17.06
CA ILE A 202 -14.06 2.52 16.93
C ILE A 202 -14.51 1.50 15.88
N PRO A 203 -15.27 0.46 16.26
CA PRO A 203 -15.78 -0.55 15.32
C PRO A 203 -16.61 0.06 14.18
N GLY A 204 -16.36 -0.39 12.95
CA GLY A 204 -17.02 0.11 11.74
C GLY A 204 -16.45 1.42 11.20
N GLU A 205 -15.56 2.09 11.94
CA GLU A 205 -15.01 3.38 11.53
C GLU A 205 -13.95 3.23 10.44
N TYR A 206 -13.77 4.30 9.66
CA TYR A 206 -12.85 4.33 8.51
C TYR A 206 -12.14 5.67 8.40
N TYR A 207 -10.88 5.63 7.96
CA TYR A 207 -9.99 6.79 7.92
C TYR A 207 -9.17 6.87 6.65
N ASN A 208 -9.03 8.08 6.13
CA ASN A 208 -7.98 8.40 5.19
C ASN A 208 -6.65 8.56 5.93
N ILE A 209 -5.61 7.90 5.42
CA ILE A 209 -4.24 8.04 5.93
C ILE A 209 -3.32 8.38 4.76
N GLY A 210 -2.46 9.38 4.92
CA GLY A 210 -1.54 9.81 3.88
C GLY A 210 -0.40 10.65 4.42
N GLY A 211 0.55 10.97 3.55
CA GLY A 211 1.68 11.84 3.87
C GLY A 211 1.32 13.32 3.87
N SER A 212 2.36 14.13 3.98
CA SER A 212 2.26 15.60 3.97
C SER A 212 2.82 16.24 2.70
N TYR A 213 3.46 15.49 1.84
CA TYR A 213 4.10 16.02 0.63
C TYR A 213 3.37 15.55 -0.63
N THR A 214 2.87 16.52 -1.39
CA THR A 214 2.14 16.28 -2.64
C THR A 214 2.97 16.78 -3.82
N CYS A 215 3.21 15.90 -4.79
CA CYS A 215 3.88 16.25 -6.04
C CYS A 215 3.40 15.35 -7.19
N SER A 216 3.72 15.73 -8.42
CA SER A 216 3.56 14.87 -9.59
C SER A 216 4.58 13.71 -9.57
N ILE A 217 4.28 12.65 -10.31
CA ILE A 217 5.24 11.56 -10.53
C ILE A 217 6.52 12.07 -11.23
N GLY A 218 6.39 13.10 -12.07
CA GLY A 218 7.53 13.77 -12.70
C GLY A 218 8.44 14.46 -11.68
N GLU A 219 7.88 15.30 -10.80
CA GLU A 219 8.64 15.97 -9.74
C GLU A 219 9.29 14.97 -8.78
N MET A 220 8.60 13.86 -8.47
CA MET A 220 9.19 12.77 -7.68
C MET A 220 10.39 12.13 -8.39
N LEU A 221 10.31 11.90 -9.71
CA LEU A 221 11.44 11.41 -10.49
C LEU A 221 12.60 12.40 -10.50
N GLU A 222 12.34 13.70 -10.69
CA GLU A 222 13.35 14.76 -10.63
C GLU A 222 14.07 14.77 -9.27
N LYS A 223 13.32 14.58 -8.18
CA LYS A 223 13.91 14.45 -6.84
C LYS A 223 14.85 13.24 -6.76
N LEU A 224 14.46 12.07 -7.24
CA LEU A 224 15.31 10.88 -7.26
C LEU A 224 16.58 11.11 -8.12
N LEU A 225 16.43 11.75 -9.30
CA LEU A 225 17.53 12.10 -10.18
C LEU A 225 18.50 13.09 -9.53
N SER A 226 18.00 14.00 -8.68
CA SER A 226 18.86 14.96 -7.95
C SER A 226 19.83 14.28 -6.99
N PHE A 227 19.48 13.12 -6.46
CA PHE A 227 20.32 12.28 -5.59
C PHE A 227 21.27 11.36 -6.35
N SER A 228 21.16 11.31 -7.69
CA SER A 228 22.00 10.44 -8.50
C SER A 228 23.42 10.94 -8.59
N THR A 229 24.38 10.00 -8.58
CA THR A 229 25.78 10.26 -8.86
C THR A 229 26.07 10.48 -10.36
N LYS A 230 25.15 10.08 -11.24
CA LYS A 230 25.24 10.28 -12.71
C LYS A 230 24.44 11.52 -13.12
N LYS A 231 25.06 12.42 -13.90
CA LYS A 231 24.46 13.71 -14.27
C LYS A 231 23.68 13.70 -15.61
N SER A 232 23.95 12.72 -16.48
CA SER A 232 23.39 12.71 -17.84
C SER A 232 22.47 11.49 -18.03
N ILE A 233 21.34 11.47 -17.27
CA ILE A 233 20.33 10.42 -17.40
C ILE A 233 19.17 10.96 -18.24
N LYS A 234 18.84 10.25 -19.33
CA LYS A 234 17.68 10.56 -20.18
C LYS A 234 16.40 9.94 -19.58
N VAL A 235 15.31 10.66 -19.69
CA VAL A 235 13.96 10.17 -19.33
C VAL A 235 13.19 9.88 -20.60
N VAL A 236 12.65 8.65 -20.74
CA VAL A 236 11.94 8.21 -21.95
C VAL A 236 10.61 7.57 -21.55
N LYS A 237 9.54 8.02 -22.17
CA LYS A 237 8.20 7.44 -21.98
C LYS A 237 8.12 6.06 -22.64
N ASP A 238 7.73 5.05 -21.88
CA ASP A 238 7.51 3.68 -22.32
C ASP A 238 5.99 3.39 -22.32
N PRO A 239 5.35 3.23 -23.49
CA PRO A 239 3.92 2.99 -23.60
C PRO A 239 3.43 1.75 -22.83
N SER A 240 4.29 0.72 -22.67
CA SER A 240 3.94 -0.51 -21.94
C SER A 240 3.70 -0.26 -20.43
N ARG A 241 4.11 0.88 -19.92
CA ARG A 241 3.95 1.31 -18.51
C ARG A 241 2.68 2.14 -18.27
N LEU A 242 1.95 2.47 -19.32
CA LEU A 242 0.68 3.20 -19.20
C LEU A 242 -0.45 2.27 -18.74
N ARG A 243 -1.40 2.83 -17.99
CA ARG A 243 -2.66 2.15 -17.62
C ARG A 243 -3.78 2.61 -18.56
N PRO A 244 -4.82 1.79 -18.79
CA PRO A 244 -5.99 2.20 -19.58
C PRO A 244 -6.72 3.41 -18.97
N ILE A 245 -6.79 3.45 -17.63
CA ILE A 245 -7.37 4.55 -16.84
C ILE A 245 -6.47 4.76 -15.62
N ASP A 246 -6.24 6.02 -15.24
CA ASP A 246 -5.46 6.37 -14.06
C ASP A 246 -6.28 7.20 -13.07
N ALA A 247 -5.98 7.05 -11.79
CA ALA A 247 -6.50 7.89 -10.71
C ALA A 247 -5.53 9.07 -10.54
N ASP A 248 -5.74 10.15 -11.29
CA ASP A 248 -4.74 11.20 -11.46
C ASP A 248 -4.53 12.10 -10.24
N LEU A 249 -5.56 12.24 -9.39
CA LEU A 249 -5.55 13.14 -8.25
C LEU A 249 -5.72 12.36 -6.95
N GLN A 250 -4.64 12.21 -6.19
CA GLN A 250 -4.59 11.44 -4.92
C GLN A 250 -4.03 12.32 -3.81
N VAL A 251 -4.82 13.33 -3.39
CA VAL A 251 -4.47 14.29 -2.31
C VAL A 251 -5.43 14.11 -1.15
N PRO A 252 -4.98 13.50 -0.02
CA PRO A 252 -5.86 13.19 1.12
C PRO A 252 -6.15 14.39 2.01
N ASN A 253 -7.35 14.40 2.60
CA ASN A 253 -7.57 14.99 3.91
C ASN A 253 -7.37 13.90 4.97
N ILE A 254 -6.43 14.09 5.89
CA ILE A 254 -6.10 13.15 6.98
C ILE A 254 -6.56 13.65 8.35
N GLU A 255 -7.33 14.73 8.39
CA GLU A 255 -7.67 15.44 9.62
C GLU A 255 -8.46 14.57 10.59
N LYS A 256 -9.39 13.75 10.10
CA LYS A 256 -10.19 12.82 10.90
C LYS A 256 -9.30 11.87 11.69
N PHE A 257 -8.35 11.22 11.01
CA PHE A 257 -7.41 10.30 11.65
C PHE A 257 -6.47 11.01 12.62
N SER A 258 -5.92 12.16 12.21
CA SER A 258 -5.01 12.96 13.06
C SER A 258 -5.69 13.46 14.34
N LYS A 259 -6.95 13.89 14.26
CA LYS A 259 -7.73 14.32 15.45
C LYS A 259 -8.01 13.16 16.40
N HIS A 260 -8.34 11.99 15.84
CA HIS A 260 -8.68 10.81 16.64
C HIS A 260 -7.46 10.26 17.37
N THR A 261 -6.32 10.09 16.67
CA THR A 261 -5.17 9.33 17.17
C THR A 261 -3.98 10.18 17.60
N GLY A 262 -4.00 11.47 17.31
CA GLY A 262 -2.84 12.36 17.45
C GLY A 262 -1.71 12.08 16.45
N TRP A 263 -1.93 11.19 15.48
CA TRP A 263 -0.91 10.82 14.51
C TRP A 263 -0.68 11.93 13.47
N LYS A 264 0.59 12.09 13.09
CA LYS A 264 1.02 12.94 11.97
C LYS A 264 2.25 12.30 11.32
N PRO A 265 2.41 12.38 9.98
CA PRO A 265 3.63 11.93 9.32
C PRO A 265 4.84 12.76 9.81
N GLN A 266 5.96 12.10 10.07
CA GLN A 266 7.16 12.70 10.64
C GLN A 266 8.34 12.71 9.66
N ILE A 267 8.42 11.71 8.76
CA ILE A 267 9.56 11.52 7.88
C ILE A 267 9.38 12.36 6.61
N THR A 268 10.40 13.13 6.27
CA THR A 268 10.34 14.01 5.10
C THR A 268 10.35 13.22 3.80
N PHE A 269 9.76 13.77 2.77
CA PHE A 269 9.77 13.19 1.43
C PHE A 269 11.20 12.98 0.90
N ASP A 270 12.09 13.94 1.13
CA ASP A 270 13.49 13.87 0.72
C ASP A 270 14.21 12.66 1.36
N GLN A 271 13.99 12.47 2.66
CA GLN A 271 14.55 11.32 3.38
C GLN A 271 14.00 10.01 2.84
N THR A 272 12.68 9.93 2.59
CA THR A 272 12.04 8.74 2.02
C THR A 272 12.62 8.37 0.65
N MET A 273 12.78 9.36 -0.23
CA MET A 273 13.33 9.13 -1.58
C MET A 273 14.79 8.73 -1.54
N LEU A 274 15.60 9.36 -0.68
CA LEU A 274 16.99 9.01 -0.51
C LEU A 274 17.17 7.60 0.05
N ASP A 275 16.38 7.25 1.08
CA ASP A 275 16.43 5.91 1.68
C ASP A 275 15.97 4.83 0.69
N LEU A 276 14.97 5.12 -0.15
CA LEU A 276 14.54 4.21 -1.20
C LEU A 276 15.62 3.99 -2.26
N LEU A 277 16.32 5.05 -2.68
CA LEU A 277 17.43 4.93 -3.63
C LEU A 277 18.61 4.15 -3.02
N ASN A 278 18.98 4.45 -1.78
CA ASN A 278 20.04 3.75 -1.06
C ASN A 278 19.72 2.26 -0.86
N TYR A 279 18.47 1.92 -0.56
CA TYR A 279 18.02 0.52 -0.50
C TYR A 279 18.31 -0.23 -1.80
N TRP A 280 18.07 0.36 -2.97
CA TRP A 280 18.39 -0.28 -4.25
C TRP A 280 19.89 -0.34 -4.51
N ARG A 281 20.66 0.69 -4.13
CA ARG A 281 22.14 0.66 -4.20
C ARG A 281 22.73 -0.51 -3.39
N GLU A 282 22.27 -0.67 -2.15
CA GLU A 282 22.69 -1.77 -1.27
C GLU A 282 22.33 -3.14 -1.86
N ARG A 283 21.13 -3.28 -2.41
CA ARG A 283 20.69 -4.52 -3.03
C ARG A 283 21.51 -4.91 -4.26
N LEU A 284 21.90 -3.96 -5.06
CA LEU A 284 22.78 -4.19 -6.20
C LEU A 284 24.16 -4.68 -5.73
N ASN A 285 24.72 -4.05 -4.70
CA ASN A 285 26.02 -4.42 -4.14
C ASN A 285 26.01 -5.82 -3.50
N SER A 286 24.90 -6.25 -2.92
CA SER A 286 24.76 -7.60 -2.32
C SER A 286 24.44 -8.71 -3.34
N GLY A 287 24.36 -8.41 -4.64
CA GLY A 287 23.98 -9.38 -5.69
C GLY A 287 22.49 -9.78 -5.68
N ASP A 288 21.67 -9.13 -4.91
CA ASP A 288 20.27 -9.43 -4.65
C ASP A 288 19.30 -8.73 -5.62
N LEU A 289 19.59 -8.82 -6.92
CA LEU A 289 18.83 -8.11 -7.99
C LEU A 289 17.38 -8.60 -8.19
N PHE A 290 17.02 -9.79 -7.71
CA PHE A 290 15.76 -10.42 -8.04
C PHE A 290 14.79 -10.47 -6.85
N LEU A 291 13.99 -9.41 -6.68
CA LEU A 291 12.65 -9.49 -6.14
C LEU A 291 11.66 -9.00 -7.22
N SER A 292 11.59 -9.71 -8.34
CA SER A 292 10.35 -9.70 -9.11
C SER A 292 9.32 -10.51 -8.34
N ARG A 293 8.21 -9.92 -8.01
CA ARG A 293 6.99 -10.61 -7.60
C ARG A 293 6.33 -11.22 -8.82
#